data_5c1aecfeb705c166001048127d1b3c37
#
_entry.id   5c1aecfeb705c166001048127d1b3c37
#
_cell.length_a   1.000
_cell.length_b   1.000
_cell.length_c   1.000
_cell.angle_alpha   90.00
_cell.angle_beta   90.00
_cell.angle_gamma   90.00
#
_symmetry.space_group_name_H-M   'P 1'
#
loop_
_entity.id
_entity.type
_entity.pdbx_description
1 polymer ?
#
loop_
_entity_poly.entity_id
_entity_poly.type
_entity_poly.pdbx_seq_one_letter_code
_entity_poly.pdbx_strand_id
1 'polypeptide(L)'
;YKNPLMVTGTQTIKCTTYRAGRQMGKTLTLPLVWNKATAKPVLGNTQAGKILVNGIRGSLRQSDFEWHSWESSDSVAFTIDLQKKESLRSVSVGCITNYGMAAHKPADIEVWVSNDNRDYRKVSGKQFTDGEIFREGTFKEDVVLDLNKEIGRYVRIIAKGAGECPATHVRPGQEARIYFDEVMIE
;
A
#
# COMPACT_ATOMS: atom_id res chain seq x y z
N TYR A 1 8.26 16.73 23.31
CA TYR A 1 7.98 15.30 23.22
C TYR A 1 9.04 14.52 23.99
N LYS A 2 8.64 13.78 25.03
CA LYS A 2 9.57 13.05 25.92
C LYS A 2 9.37 11.54 25.90
N ASN A 3 8.17 11.06 25.59
CA ASN A 3 7.82 9.64 25.63
C ASN A 3 7.13 9.20 24.34
N PRO A 4 7.32 7.93 23.88
CA PRO A 4 6.59 7.37 22.75
C PRO A 4 5.07 7.45 22.95
N LEU A 5 4.34 7.80 21.90
CA LEU A 5 2.88 7.72 21.89
C LEU A 5 2.46 6.28 21.61
N MET A 6 1.64 5.72 22.49
CA MET A 6 1.01 4.43 22.25
C MET A 6 -0.16 4.62 21.30
N VAL A 7 -0.12 3.93 20.15
CA VAL A 7 -1.21 3.89 19.17
C VAL A 7 -1.88 2.53 19.27
N THR A 8 -3.18 2.52 19.55
CA THR A 8 -3.97 1.29 19.74
C THR A 8 -5.21 1.23 18.84
N GLY A 9 -5.40 2.20 17.96
CA GLY A 9 -6.55 2.28 17.06
C GLY A 9 -6.43 3.43 16.08
N THR A 10 -7.37 3.52 15.17
CA THR A 10 -7.48 4.61 14.20
C THR A 10 -7.63 5.94 14.94
N GLN A 11 -6.73 6.88 14.67
CA GLN A 11 -6.69 8.18 15.32
C GLN A 11 -5.95 9.22 14.47
N THR A 12 -6.07 10.49 14.89
CA THR A 12 -5.33 11.59 14.27
C THR A 12 -4.30 12.13 15.26
N ILE A 13 -3.02 12.08 14.86
CA ILE A 13 -1.92 12.67 15.63
C ILE A 13 -1.73 14.11 15.15
N LYS A 14 -1.67 15.05 16.08
CA LYS A 14 -1.36 16.46 15.80
C LYS A 14 -0.06 16.84 16.47
N CYS A 15 0.88 17.37 15.68
CA CYS A 15 2.18 17.82 16.16
C CYS A 15 2.36 19.31 15.88
N THR A 16 2.81 20.04 16.90
CA THR A 16 3.08 21.48 16.80
C THR A 16 4.38 21.80 17.51
N THR A 17 5.24 22.58 16.88
CA THR A 17 6.49 23.04 17.47
C THR A 17 6.27 24.36 18.20
N TYR A 18 6.93 24.49 19.38
CA TYR A 18 6.93 25.71 20.19
C TYR A 18 8.36 26.14 20.50
N ARG A 19 8.61 27.46 20.52
CA ARG A 19 9.85 28.06 20.99
C ARG A 19 9.49 29.19 21.99
N ALA A 20 10.00 29.09 23.19
CA ALA A 20 9.71 30.06 24.28
C ALA A 20 8.20 30.32 24.47
N GLY A 21 7.38 29.25 24.43
CA GLY A 21 5.94 29.34 24.59
C GLY A 21 5.14 29.79 23.35
N ARG A 22 5.84 30.23 22.29
CA ARG A 22 5.21 30.67 21.04
C ARG A 22 5.19 29.54 20.00
N GLN A 23 4.05 29.32 19.37
CA GLN A 23 3.92 28.35 18.28
C GLN A 23 4.78 28.77 17.09
N MET A 24 5.56 27.81 16.56
CA MET A 24 6.41 27.97 15.40
C MET A 24 5.85 27.10 14.24
N GLY A 25 5.38 27.77 13.20
CA GLY A 25 4.84 27.09 12.03
C GLY A 25 3.43 26.54 12.20
N LYS A 26 3.00 25.71 11.21
CA LYS A 26 1.67 25.08 11.17
C LYS A 26 1.68 23.80 12.00
N THR A 27 0.54 23.47 12.57
CA THR A 27 0.29 22.16 13.15
C THR A 27 0.31 21.10 12.04
N LEU A 28 1.17 20.10 12.18
CA LEU A 28 1.11 18.88 11.36
C LEU A 28 -0.04 18.02 11.86
N THR A 29 -0.88 17.58 10.96
CA THR A 29 -1.99 16.65 11.23
C THR A 29 -1.74 15.37 10.46
N LEU A 30 -1.63 14.24 11.17
CA LEU A 30 -1.33 12.92 10.64
C LEU A 30 -2.49 11.97 10.98
N PRO A 31 -3.42 11.72 10.07
CA PRO A 31 -4.41 10.66 10.23
C PRO A 31 -3.72 9.30 10.14
N LEU A 32 -4.02 8.42 11.08
CA LEU A 32 -3.47 7.08 11.18
C LEU A 32 -4.62 6.07 11.14
N VAL A 33 -4.57 5.14 10.19
CA VAL A 33 -5.57 4.09 10.00
C VAL A 33 -5.06 2.81 10.62
N TRP A 34 -5.75 2.31 11.63
CA TRP A 34 -5.39 1.07 12.30
C TRP A 34 -6.17 -0.11 11.72
N ASN A 35 -5.46 -1.16 11.34
CA ASN A 35 -6.02 -2.41 10.81
C ASN A 35 -5.17 -3.61 11.26
N LYS A 36 -5.54 -4.85 10.88
CA LYS A 36 -4.81 -6.05 11.29
C LYS A 36 -3.35 -6.11 10.81
N ALA A 37 -3.03 -5.42 9.69
CA ALA A 37 -1.67 -5.36 9.16
C ALA A 37 -0.81 -4.28 9.84
N THR A 38 -1.40 -3.30 10.54
CA THR A 38 -0.67 -2.16 11.11
C THR A 38 0.44 -2.61 12.06
N ALA A 39 1.65 -2.13 11.79
CA ALA A 39 2.89 -2.44 12.51
C ALA A 39 3.28 -3.93 12.50
N LYS A 40 2.78 -4.72 11.57
CA LYS A 40 3.14 -6.13 11.42
C LYS A 40 4.43 -6.30 10.61
N PRO A 41 5.21 -7.37 10.86
CA PRO A 41 6.40 -7.68 10.05
C PRO A 41 6.03 -7.91 8.59
N VAL A 42 6.77 -7.28 7.67
CA VAL A 42 6.72 -7.55 6.24
C VAL A 42 7.97 -8.33 5.83
N LEU A 43 7.76 -9.50 5.28
CA LEU A 43 8.81 -10.43 4.85
C LEU A 43 9.07 -10.25 3.34
N GLY A 44 10.33 -10.42 2.95
CA GLY A 44 10.74 -10.34 1.54
C GLY A 44 11.15 -8.95 1.08
N ASN A 45 10.61 -7.88 1.67
CA ASN A 45 11.00 -6.50 1.37
C ASN A 45 10.90 -5.61 2.61
N THR A 46 12.00 -5.48 3.35
CA THR A 46 12.04 -4.73 4.61
C THR A 46 11.89 -3.21 4.41
N GLN A 47 12.26 -2.68 3.25
CA GLN A 47 12.11 -1.26 2.94
C GLN A 47 10.65 -0.92 2.69
N ALA A 48 9.96 -1.71 1.88
CA ALA A 48 8.51 -1.58 1.67
C ALA A 48 7.74 -1.75 2.99
N GLY A 49 8.17 -2.66 3.87
CA GLY A 49 7.52 -2.93 5.13
C GLY A 49 7.41 -1.73 6.09
N LYS A 50 8.29 -0.74 5.95
CA LYS A 50 8.22 0.49 6.75
C LYS A 50 7.10 1.43 6.30
N ILE A 51 6.62 1.27 5.08
CA ILE A 51 5.57 2.10 4.46
C ILE A 51 4.26 1.35 4.44
N LEU A 52 4.23 0.13 3.91
CA LEU A 52 3.02 -0.62 3.59
C LEU A 52 2.13 -0.99 4.79
N VAL A 53 2.63 -0.88 6.02
CA VAL A 53 1.90 -1.27 7.23
C VAL A 53 2.07 -0.27 8.39
N ASN A 54 2.38 0.98 8.07
CA ASN A 54 2.58 2.01 9.10
C ASN A 54 1.28 2.73 9.50
N GLY A 55 0.18 2.47 8.80
CA GLY A 55 -1.12 3.10 9.03
C GLY A 55 -1.25 4.49 8.41
N ILE A 56 -0.29 4.95 7.61
CA ILE A 56 -0.28 6.29 7.02
C ILE A 56 -0.55 6.19 5.53
N ARG A 57 -1.49 6.99 5.04
CA ARG A 57 -1.83 7.04 3.62
C ARG A 57 -1.02 8.09 2.89
N GLY A 58 -0.48 7.73 1.74
CA GLY A 58 0.21 8.65 0.84
C GLY A 58 -0.70 9.78 0.34
N SER A 59 -0.11 10.94 0.04
CA SER A 59 -0.83 12.06 -0.56
C SER A 59 -0.99 11.88 -2.08
N LEU A 60 -1.62 12.87 -2.76
CA LEU A 60 -1.66 12.89 -4.24
C LEU A 60 -0.30 13.21 -4.91
N ARG A 61 0.75 13.40 -4.12
CA ARG A 61 2.10 13.60 -4.62
C ARG A 61 2.85 12.26 -4.63
N GLN A 62 3.16 11.76 -5.79
CA GLN A 62 3.94 10.53 -5.99
C GLN A 62 5.32 10.56 -5.31
N SER A 63 5.90 11.75 -5.07
CA SER A 63 7.16 11.94 -4.34
C SER A 63 7.00 11.99 -2.81
N ASP A 64 5.80 11.73 -2.29
CA ASP A 64 5.55 11.60 -0.86
C ASP A 64 6.29 10.36 -0.34
N PHE A 65 6.91 10.45 0.84
CA PHE A 65 7.65 9.35 1.46
C PHE A 65 6.77 8.16 1.87
N GLU A 66 5.46 8.32 1.85
CA GLU A 66 4.49 7.25 2.15
C GLU A 66 4.15 6.39 0.90
N TRP A 67 4.79 6.64 -0.24
CA TRP A 67 4.70 5.79 -1.42
C TRP A 67 5.96 4.94 -1.58
N HIS A 68 5.78 3.62 -1.67
CA HIS A 68 6.83 2.71 -2.12
C HIS A 68 6.58 2.32 -3.57
N SER A 69 7.63 2.40 -4.41
CA SER A 69 7.51 2.15 -5.84
C SER A 69 8.31 0.93 -6.27
N TRP A 70 7.81 0.25 -7.30
CA TRP A 70 8.50 -0.80 -8.03
C TRP A 70 8.49 -0.52 -9.52
N GLU A 71 9.52 -0.97 -10.21
CA GLU A 71 9.55 -1.00 -11.68
C GLU A 71 8.60 -2.09 -12.19
N SER A 72 8.01 -1.83 -13.36
CA SER A 72 6.89 -2.64 -13.84
C SER A 72 7.27 -4.00 -14.42
N SER A 73 8.55 -4.20 -14.77
CA SER A 73 9.06 -5.48 -15.29
C SER A 73 9.01 -6.61 -14.27
N ASP A 74 8.94 -6.24 -12.98
CA ASP A 74 9.05 -7.19 -11.89
C ASP A 74 7.68 -7.58 -11.31
N SER A 75 7.52 -8.85 -11.03
CA SER A 75 6.45 -9.30 -10.15
C SER A 75 6.78 -8.88 -8.72
N VAL A 76 6.01 -7.96 -8.17
CA VAL A 76 6.13 -7.52 -6.79
C VAL A 76 5.53 -8.57 -5.88
N ALA A 77 6.32 -9.08 -4.94
CA ALA A 77 5.82 -10.02 -3.95
C ALA A 77 6.32 -9.65 -2.54
N PHE A 78 5.42 -9.59 -1.59
CA PHE A 78 5.73 -9.41 -0.16
C PHE A 78 4.70 -10.13 0.71
N THR A 79 5.10 -10.48 1.92
CA THR A 79 4.25 -11.22 2.86
C THR A 79 4.14 -10.47 4.18
N ILE A 80 2.93 -10.30 4.68
CA ILE A 80 2.65 -9.73 6.00
C ILE A 80 2.44 -10.89 6.98
N ASP A 81 3.23 -10.94 8.06
CA ASP A 81 3.03 -11.88 9.17
C ASP A 81 2.13 -11.24 10.23
N LEU A 82 0.89 -11.65 10.30
CA LEU A 82 -0.06 -11.18 11.32
C LEU A 82 0.28 -11.65 12.73
N GLN A 83 1.32 -12.49 12.87
CA GLN A 83 1.84 -13.07 14.13
C GLN A 83 0.91 -14.08 14.81
N LYS A 84 -0.34 -14.15 14.40
CA LYS A 84 -1.34 -15.14 14.82
C LYS A 84 -2.33 -15.40 13.67
N LYS A 85 -3.06 -16.51 13.78
CA LYS A 85 -4.17 -16.76 12.85
C LYS A 85 -5.29 -15.76 13.09
N GLU A 86 -5.76 -15.14 12.02
CA GLU A 86 -6.86 -14.18 12.02
C GLU A 86 -7.92 -14.61 11.00
N SER A 87 -9.17 -14.22 11.23
CA SER A 87 -10.22 -14.27 10.21
C SER A 87 -10.08 -13.03 9.33
N LEU A 88 -9.90 -13.23 8.03
CA LEU A 88 -9.59 -12.22 7.04
C LEU A 88 -10.81 -11.95 6.16
N ARG A 89 -11.38 -10.76 6.25
CA ARG A 89 -12.54 -10.36 5.45
C ARG A 89 -12.10 -9.82 4.10
N SER A 90 -11.16 -8.91 4.11
CA SER A 90 -10.66 -8.25 2.90
C SER A 90 -9.20 -7.83 3.05
N VAL A 91 -8.55 -7.67 1.90
CA VAL A 91 -7.29 -6.94 1.75
C VAL A 91 -7.54 -5.75 0.85
N SER A 92 -7.08 -4.58 1.26
CA SER A 92 -7.11 -3.36 0.46
C SER A 92 -5.68 -2.83 0.30
N VAL A 93 -5.29 -2.52 -0.93
CA VAL A 93 -3.96 -1.97 -1.25
C VAL A 93 -4.15 -0.60 -1.89
N GLY A 94 -3.62 0.42 -1.25
CA GLY A 94 -3.69 1.78 -1.78
C GLY A 94 -2.70 1.99 -2.90
N CYS A 95 -3.20 2.51 -4.03
CA CYS A 95 -2.44 2.78 -5.24
C CYS A 95 -2.55 4.26 -5.63
N ILE A 96 -1.53 4.80 -6.31
CA ILE A 96 -1.63 6.09 -6.99
C ILE A 96 -1.47 5.89 -8.49
N THR A 97 -2.34 6.55 -9.25
CA THR A 97 -2.13 6.80 -10.68
C THR A 97 -1.66 8.24 -10.86
N ASN A 98 -0.58 8.42 -11.61
CA ASN A 98 -0.14 9.70 -12.15
C ASN A 98 0.26 9.48 -13.60
N TYR A 99 -0.70 9.70 -14.50
CA TYR A 99 -0.55 9.46 -15.94
C TYR A 99 0.67 10.16 -16.52
N GLY A 100 0.87 11.44 -16.18
CA GLY A 100 2.02 12.22 -16.66
C GLY A 100 3.38 11.72 -16.21
N MET A 101 3.45 10.87 -15.19
CA MET A 101 4.67 10.33 -14.60
C MET A 101 4.82 8.81 -14.80
N ALA A 102 3.97 8.19 -15.62
CA ALA A 102 3.92 6.75 -15.86
C ALA A 102 3.80 5.94 -14.55
N ALA A 103 3.08 6.48 -13.57
CA ALA A 103 2.70 5.77 -12.37
C ALA A 103 1.29 5.22 -12.52
N HIS A 104 1.13 3.90 -12.37
CA HIS A 104 -0.12 3.21 -12.64
C HIS A 104 -0.38 2.11 -11.62
N LYS A 105 -1.63 1.70 -11.49
CA LYS A 105 -1.97 0.50 -10.73
C LYS A 105 -1.42 -0.76 -11.43
N PRO A 106 -1.27 -1.88 -10.71
CA PRO A 106 -0.83 -3.13 -11.31
C PRO A 106 -1.82 -3.65 -12.37
N ALA A 107 -1.34 -4.45 -13.31
CA ALA A 107 -2.18 -5.17 -14.26
C ALA A 107 -2.92 -6.35 -13.62
N ASP A 108 -2.29 -6.94 -12.61
CA ASP A 108 -2.85 -8.07 -11.84
C ASP A 108 -2.42 -7.93 -10.38
N ILE A 109 -3.30 -8.30 -9.46
CA ILE A 109 -3.00 -8.39 -8.05
C ILE A 109 -3.66 -9.64 -7.45
N GLU A 110 -2.89 -10.40 -6.70
CA GLU A 110 -3.32 -11.63 -6.06
C GLU A 110 -3.06 -11.60 -4.57
N VAL A 111 -3.96 -12.23 -3.81
CA VAL A 111 -3.79 -12.48 -2.38
C VAL A 111 -3.72 -13.97 -2.13
N TRP A 112 -2.67 -14.38 -1.45
CA TRP A 112 -2.39 -15.73 -1.03
C TRP A 112 -2.30 -15.80 0.48
N VAL A 113 -2.83 -16.87 1.08
CA VAL A 113 -2.86 -17.04 2.53
C VAL A 113 -2.18 -18.34 2.92
N SER A 114 -1.44 -18.28 4.05
CA SER A 114 -0.77 -19.43 4.66
C SER A 114 -0.87 -19.39 6.19
N ASN A 115 -0.71 -20.55 6.83
CA ASN A 115 -0.60 -20.67 8.28
C ASN A 115 0.83 -20.92 8.77
N ASP A 116 1.75 -21.31 7.88
CA ASP A 116 3.12 -21.75 8.20
C ASP A 116 4.21 -21.04 7.38
N ASN A 117 3.83 -20.09 6.51
CA ASN A 117 4.71 -19.38 5.59
C ASN A 117 5.38 -20.29 4.52
N ARG A 118 4.81 -21.47 4.28
CA ARG A 118 5.29 -22.43 3.27
C ARG A 118 4.20 -22.79 2.29
N ASP A 119 3.12 -23.35 2.79
CA ASP A 119 1.99 -23.78 1.96
C ASP A 119 1.00 -22.63 1.79
N TYR A 120 1.07 -21.97 0.63
CA TYR A 120 0.21 -20.86 0.29
C TYR A 120 -0.90 -21.30 -0.65
N ARG A 121 -2.11 -20.80 -0.41
CA ARG A 121 -3.24 -20.93 -1.34
C ARG A 121 -3.71 -19.55 -1.80
N LYS A 122 -3.99 -19.40 -3.08
CA LYS A 122 -4.62 -18.20 -3.63
C LYS A 122 -6.06 -18.14 -3.14
N VAL A 123 -6.42 -16.99 -2.57
CA VAL A 123 -7.77 -16.79 -2.01
C VAL A 123 -8.55 -15.69 -2.72
N SER A 124 -7.84 -14.76 -3.38
CA SER A 124 -8.47 -13.69 -4.15
C SER A 124 -7.52 -13.16 -5.21
N GLY A 125 -8.04 -12.44 -6.19
CA GLY A 125 -7.24 -11.76 -7.19
C GLY A 125 -8.10 -10.90 -8.09
N LYS A 126 -7.47 -9.92 -8.75
CA LYS A 126 -8.13 -9.03 -9.69
C LYS A 126 -7.18 -8.66 -10.82
N GLN A 127 -7.67 -8.77 -12.04
CA GLN A 127 -7.00 -8.28 -13.24
C GLN A 127 -7.66 -6.98 -13.69
N PHE A 128 -6.88 -6.12 -14.30
CA PHE A 128 -7.33 -4.83 -14.80
C PHE A 128 -7.09 -4.74 -16.30
N THR A 129 -8.00 -4.09 -16.98
CA THR A 129 -7.87 -3.76 -18.41
C THR A 129 -6.94 -2.57 -18.62
N ASP A 130 -6.36 -2.44 -19.81
CA ASP A 130 -5.52 -1.29 -20.16
C ASP A 130 -6.23 0.06 -19.92
N GLY A 131 -7.53 0.14 -20.20
CA GLY A 131 -8.32 1.35 -19.95
C GLY A 131 -8.48 1.70 -18.47
N GLU A 132 -8.43 0.70 -17.58
CA GLU A 132 -8.42 0.92 -16.13
C GLU A 132 -7.03 1.29 -15.61
N ILE A 133 -5.98 0.72 -16.21
CA ILE A 133 -4.58 0.93 -15.80
C ILE A 133 -4.10 2.30 -16.26
N PHE A 134 -4.22 2.59 -17.57
CA PHE A 134 -3.69 3.80 -18.22
C PHE A 134 -4.69 4.93 -18.25
N ARG A 135 -5.53 5.04 -17.22
CA ARG A 135 -6.49 6.13 -17.07
C ARG A 135 -5.79 7.47 -16.85
N GLU A 136 -6.19 8.49 -17.61
CA GLU A 136 -5.64 9.84 -17.52
C GLU A 136 -5.92 10.49 -16.14
N GLY A 137 -5.02 11.37 -15.72
CA GLY A 137 -5.15 12.17 -14.51
C GLY A 137 -4.20 11.74 -13.39
N THR A 138 -4.43 12.34 -12.22
CA THR A 138 -3.73 11.99 -10.95
C THR A 138 -4.77 11.74 -9.87
N PHE A 139 -4.79 10.53 -9.35
CA PHE A 139 -5.76 10.11 -8.32
C PHE A 139 -5.22 8.93 -7.52
N LYS A 140 -5.80 8.75 -6.34
CA LYS A 140 -5.58 7.56 -5.50
C LYS A 140 -6.80 6.66 -5.55
N GLU A 141 -6.56 5.38 -5.46
CA GLU A 141 -7.62 4.39 -5.36
C GLU A 141 -7.16 3.21 -4.48
N ASP A 142 -8.12 2.54 -3.87
CA ASP A 142 -7.87 1.31 -3.12
C ASP A 142 -8.30 0.12 -3.98
N VAL A 143 -7.36 -0.80 -4.20
CA VAL A 143 -7.68 -2.09 -4.79
C VAL A 143 -8.14 -3.01 -3.66
N VAL A 144 -9.44 -3.23 -3.60
CA VAL A 144 -10.07 -4.07 -2.56
C VAL A 144 -10.31 -5.47 -3.10
N LEU A 145 -9.86 -6.47 -2.33
CA LEU A 145 -10.04 -7.89 -2.60
C LEU A 145 -10.77 -8.54 -1.43
N ASP A 146 -11.93 -9.13 -1.69
CA ASP A 146 -12.70 -9.88 -0.70
C ASP A 146 -12.05 -11.25 -0.47
N LEU A 147 -11.90 -11.64 0.79
CA LEU A 147 -11.32 -12.91 1.21
C LEU A 147 -12.34 -13.87 1.82
N ASN A 148 -13.62 -13.53 1.82
CA ASN A 148 -14.71 -14.41 2.30
C ASN A 148 -14.49 -14.99 3.70
N LYS A 149 -13.89 -14.24 4.61
CA LYS A 149 -13.54 -14.66 5.98
C LYS A 149 -12.54 -15.82 6.04
N GLU A 150 -11.60 -15.86 5.11
CA GLU A 150 -10.50 -16.80 5.14
C GLU A 150 -9.75 -16.76 6.47
N ILE A 151 -9.16 -17.88 6.89
CA ILE A 151 -8.34 -17.94 8.10
C ILE A 151 -6.88 -18.12 7.72
N GLY A 152 -6.02 -17.24 8.25
CA GLY A 152 -4.59 -17.34 8.01
C GLY A 152 -3.75 -16.43 8.90
N ARG A 153 -2.46 -16.74 8.99
CA ARG A 153 -1.46 -15.93 9.68
C ARG A 153 -0.65 -15.09 8.71
N TYR A 154 -0.25 -15.67 7.59
CA TYR A 154 0.57 -15.02 6.58
C TYR A 154 -0.29 -14.63 5.40
N VAL A 155 -0.23 -13.36 5.04
CA VAL A 155 -0.93 -12.80 3.88
C VAL A 155 0.14 -12.36 2.88
N ARG A 156 0.22 -13.04 1.74
CA ARG A 156 1.13 -12.70 0.65
C ARG A 156 0.36 -11.96 -0.44
N ILE A 157 0.89 -10.84 -0.84
CA ILE A 157 0.39 -10.05 -1.97
C ILE A 157 1.39 -10.21 -3.11
N ILE A 158 0.88 -10.54 -4.29
CA ILE A 158 1.64 -10.61 -5.53
C ILE A 158 0.97 -9.63 -6.50
N ALA A 159 1.74 -8.69 -7.03
CA ALA A 159 1.25 -7.74 -8.02
C ALA A 159 2.15 -7.78 -9.26
N LYS A 160 1.53 -7.78 -10.44
CA LYS A 160 2.22 -7.73 -11.71
C LYS A 160 2.06 -6.35 -12.33
N GLY A 161 3.16 -5.76 -12.77
CA GLY A 161 3.14 -4.47 -13.46
C GLY A 161 2.47 -4.53 -14.82
N ALA A 162 2.14 -3.37 -15.35
CA ALA A 162 1.48 -3.23 -16.65
C ALA A 162 2.45 -3.30 -17.85
N GLY A 163 3.76 -3.37 -17.57
CA GLY A 163 4.76 -3.29 -18.62
C GLY A 163 4.98 -1.87 -19.12
N GLU A 164 5.16 -1.69 -20.40
CA GLU A 164 5.38 -0.39 -21.03
C GLU A 164 4.08 0.37 -21.27
N CYS A 165 4.15 1.69 -21.15
CA CYS A 165 3.06 2.59 -21.51
C CYS A 165 2.72 2.45 -23.00
N PRO A 166 1.42 2.35 -23.37
CA PRO A 166 1.00 2.17 -24.76
C PRO A 166 1.35 3.38 -25.65
N ALA A 167 1.31 3.17 -26.96
CA ALA A 167 1.64 4.21 -27.95
C ALA A 167 0.79 5.48 -27.84
N THR A 168 -0.41 5.38 -27.29
CA THR A 168 -1.33 6.50 -27.05
C THR A 168 -1.04 7.27 -25.75
N HIS A 169 -0.14 6.77 -24.92
CA HIS A 169 0.22 7.41 -23.65
C HIS A 169 1.12 8.63 -23.88
N VAL A 170 1.10 9.63 -22.98
CA VAL A 170 2.01 10.80 -23.05
C VAL A 170 3.49 10.44 -22.90
N ARG A 171 3.78 9.21 -22.46
CA ARG A 171 5.13 8.61 -22.34
C ARG A 171 5.15 7.22 -22.98
N PRO A 172 4.98 7.12 -24.29
CA PRO A 172 4.92 5.82 -24.98
C PRO A 172 6.23 5.06 -24.82
N GLY A 173 6.14 3.75 -24.56
CA GLY A 173 7.30 2.88 -24.37
C GLY A 173 8.05 3.08 -23.05
N GLN A 174 7.66 4.04 -22.20
CA GLN A 174 8.21 4.14 -20.87
C GLN A 174 7.64 3.04 -19.99
N GLU A 175 8.48 2.42 -19.17
CA GLU A 175 8.07 1.43 -18.19
C GLU A 175 7.12 2.07 -17.16
N ALA A 176 5.94 1.47 -16.98
CA ALA A 176 4.96 1.89 -16.01
C ALA A 176 5.39 1.45 -14.60
N ARG A 177 5.32 2.32 -13.60
CA ARG A 177 5.71 2.02 -12.22
C ARG A 177 4.50 1.80 -11.34
N ILE A 178 4.59 0.80 -10.47
CA ILE A 178 3.59 0.57 -9.43
C ILE A 178 3.99 1.37 -8.18
N TYR A 179 3.01 1.98 -7.54
CA TYR A 179 3.18 2.66 -6.25
C TYR A 179 2.10 2.19 -5.28
N PHE A 180 2.52 1.68 -4.11
CA PHE A 180 1.64 1.35 -3.00
C PHE A 180 1.97 2.22 -1.78
N ASP A 181 0.92 2.64 -1.02
CA ASP A 181 1.08 3.34 0.24
C ASP A 181 0.84 2.43 1.44
N GLU A 182 -0.34 1.89 1.58
CA GLU A 182 -0.75 1.13 2.75
C GLU A 182 -1.50 -0.14 2.34
N VAL A 183 -1.25 -1.21 3.06
CA VAL A 183 -2.02 -2.46 2.98
C VAL A 183 -2.90 -2.57 4.22
N MET A 184 -4.19 -2.57 4.01
CA MET A 184 -5.18 -2.71 5.07
C MET A 184 -5.77 -4.12 5.02
N ILE A 185 -5.82 -4.80 6.17
CA ILE A 185 -6.40 -6.14 6.33
C ILE A 185 -7.51 -6.07 7.39
N GLU A 186 -8.71 -6.52 7.04
CA GLU A 186 -9.87 -6.56 7.92
C GLU A 186 -10.30 -7.99 8.29
#